data_bca131be6150f0d711b6f1a80b33037f
#
_entry.id   bca131be6150f0d711b6f1a80b33037f
#
_cell.length_a   1.000
_cell.length_b   1.000
_cell.length_c   1.000
_cell.angle_alpha   90.00
_cell.angle_beta   90.00
_cell.angle_gamma   90.00
#
_symmetry.space_group_name_H-M   'P 1'
#
loop_
_entity.id
_entity.type
_entity.pdbx_description
1 polymer ?
#
loop_
_entity_poly.entity_id
_entity_poly.type
_entity_poly.pdbx_seq_one_letter_code
_entity_poly.pdbx_strand_id
1 'polypeptide(L)'
;VMATEMWSRQIAKEIGVSIPLYPDEHFYVLSEPIAEIDRSLPVLRDYNNCLYLKEDAGKLLVGVFEPNAKPAFTNNHKVPDDFSFGELPEDFDHFEPYLINAMNRVPTLEKSGIRKFFNGPESFTPDTNYLLGETPEVKNLFMCGGFNSIGIVSSGGAGKVTAEWMINGEMQEDIFSLDISRFEKFHSELDFITERVTETLGNLYAMHWPFKQHTTSRNQKLMPYHDHLLKRGACFGQAAAYERPMWYAINGNEPKYKYSYGYQNWYESAEYETINARKNVALFELSPFAKFELTGNQAHSSLQYICSNDIKNQIGAITYTQMLNSKGGIESDLTITCIEENKFRVVTGSGVRIHDKKHILKNIDPSVNFQDITDDFACFGIFGPKSRELLIEIFGDYFSNADFKFGTGKKIIKDGNEIWFQRIS
;
A
#
# COMPACT_ATOMS: atom_id res chain seq x y z
N VAL A 1 4.68 17.94 14.59
CA VAL A 1 3.78 17.42 13.55
C VAL A 1 4.10 18.11 12.23
N MET A 2 4.26 17.34 11.17
CA MET A 2 4.41 17.84 9.81
C MET A 2 3.02 17.85 9.14
N ALA A 3 2.49 19.04 8.90
CA ALA A 3 1.20 19.28 8.25
C ALA A 3 1.40 20.31 7.12
N THR A 4 2.40 20.06 6.29
CA THR A 4 2.94 20.99 5.30
C THR A 4 2.53 20.64 3.86
N GLU A 5 1.58 19.71 3.69
CA GLU A 5 0.99 19.30 2.41
C GLU A 5 2.03 19.16 1.30
N MET A 6 1.93 19.88 0.20
CA MET A 6 2.81 19.75 -0.96
C MET A 6 4.30 20.02 -0.67
N TRP A 7 4.63 20.72 0.41
CA TRP A 7 6.03 20.91 0.85
C TRP A 7 6.56 19.76 1.70
N SER A 8 5.68 18.86 2.19
CA SER A 8 6.07 17.81 3.16
C SER A 8 7.21 16.95 2.66
N ARG A 9 7.15 16.51 1.39
CA ARG A 9 8.18 15.66 0.81
C ARG A 9 9.56 16.32 0.77
N GLN A 10 9.65 17.59 0.34
CA GLN A 10 10.94 18.30 0.24
C GLN A 10 11.52 18.62 1.61
N ILE A 11 10.70 19.04 2.58
CA ILE A 11 11.12 19.30 3.96
C ILE A 11 11.60 18.01 4.63
N ALA A 12 10.83 16.92 4.49
CA ALA A 12 11.17 15.62 5.07
C ALA A 12 12.50 15.07 4.53
N LYS A 13 12.78 15.27 3.24
CA LYS A 13 14.02 14.83 2.60
C LYS A 13 15.27 15.44 3.25
N GLU A 14 15.20 16.69 3.72
CA GLU A 14 16.32 17.36 4.39
C GLU A 14 16.74 16.70 5.71
N ILE A 15 15.80 15.99 6.35
CA ILE A 15 16.00 15.27 7.61
C ILE A 15 16.00 13.75 7.44
N GLY A 16 16.07 13.27 6.20
CA GLY A 16 16.18 11.84 5.88
C GLY A 16 14.88 11.04 6.04
N VAL A 17 13.73 11.70 6.03
CA VAL A 17 12.41 11.08 6.11
C VAL A 17 11.77 10.95 4.74
N SER A 18 11.11 9.83 4.49
CA SER A 18 10.43 9.51 3.24
C SER A 18 8.93 9.76 3.34
N ILE A 19 8.44 10.79 2.66
CA ILE A 19 7.00 11.11 2.59
C ILE A 19 6.49 10.85 1.17
N PRO A 20 5.63 9.85 0.95
CA PRO A 20 5.07 9.51 -0.36
C PRO A 20 3.91 10.46 -0.69
N LEU A 21 4.24 11.68 -1.08
CA LEU A 21 3.29 12.75 -1.37
C LEU A 21 3.83 13.61 -2.50
N TYR A 22 2.99 13.89 -3.50
CA TYR A 22 3.37 14.75 -4.61
C TYR A 22 2.17 15.59 -5.07
N PRO A 23 2.37 16.87 -5.46
CA PRO A 23 1.29 17.71 -5.94
C PRO A 23 0.97 17.45 -7.42
N ASP A 24 -0.32 17.34 -7.73
CA ASP A 24 -0.87 17.42 -9.08
C ASP A 24 -1.51 18.78 -9.33
N GLU A 25 -1.60 19.18 -10.60
CA GLU A 25 -2.44 20.28 -11.04
C GLU A 25 -3.91 19.89 -10.89
N HIS A 26 -4.70 20.72 -10.24
CA HIS A 26 -6.13 20.49 -10.05
C HIS A 26 -6.94 21.68 -10.52
N PHE A 27 -7.88 21.43 -11.43
CA PHE A 27 -8.54 22.43 -12.23
C PHE A 27 -9.99 22.67 -11.84
N TYR A 28 -10.40 23.93 -11.84
CA TYR A 28 -11.79 24.31 -11.93
C TYR A 28 -11.98 25.63 -12.69
N VAL A 29 -13.16 25.83 -13.26
CA VAL A 29 -13.58 27.10 -13.81
C VAL A 29 -14.76 27.66 -13.04
N LEU A 30 -14.84 28.98 -12.96
CA LEU A 30 -15.98 29.71 -12.45
C LEU A 30 -16.66 30.44 -13.60
N SER A 31 -17.96 30.18 -13.81
CA SER A 31 -18.73 30.84 -14.86
C SER A 31 -18.97 32.32 -14.54
N GLU A 32 -19.33 33.11 -15.53
CA GLU A 32 -20.01 34.36 -15.28
C GLU A 32 -21.38 34.12 -14.61
N PRO A 33 -21.99 35.13 -13.99
CA PRO A 33 -23.30 34.98 -13.34
C PRO A 33 -24.36 34.47 -14.33
N ILE A 34 -25.14 33.48 -13.87
CA ILE A 34 -26.24 32.86 -14.65
C ILE A 34 -27.54 33.14 -13.93
N ALA A 35 -28.42 33.89 -14.59
CA ALA A 35 -29.65 34.41 -13.95
C ALA A 35 -30.61 33.29 -13.49
N GLU A 36 -30.61 32.14 -14.16
CA GLU A 36 -31.47 31.01 -13.87
C GLU A 36 -30.96 30.09 -12.75
N ILE A 37 -29.78 30.36 -12.23
CA ILE A 37 -29.18 29.50 -11.15
C ILE A 37 -29.83 29.82 -9.79
N ASP A 38 -30.47 28.80 -9.22
CA ASP A 38 -30.98 28.89 -7.88
C ASP A 38 -29.82 28.65 -6.86
N ARG A 39 -29.69 29.58 -5.92
CA ARG A 39 -28.64 29.53 -4.88
C ARG A 39 -28.78 28.36 -3.91
N SER A 40 -29.92 27.68 -3.90
CA SER A 40 -30.18 26.50 -3.06
C SER A 40 -29.77 25.17 -3.73
N LEU A 41 -29.27 25.20 -4.95
CA LEU A 41 -28.87 24.00 -5.67
C LEU A 41 -27.81 23.20 -4.88
N PRO A 42 -28.00 21.89 -4.73
CA PRO A 42 -26.98 21.02 -4.13
C PRO A 42 -25.77 20.89 -5.05
N VAL A 43 -24.64 20.46 -4.48
CA VAL A 43 -23.46 20.05 -5.29
C VAL A 43 -23.85 18.87 -6.17
N LEU A 44 -23.60 18.97 -7.47
CA LEU A 44 -23.77 17.88 -8.41
C LEU A 44 -22.41 17.20 -8.62
N ARG A 45 -22.37 15.88 -8.58
CA ARG A 45 -21.22 15.07 -8.97
C ARG A 45 -21.60 14.14 -10.10
N ASP A 46 -20.84 14.18 -11.18
CA ASP A 46 -20.98 13.32 -12.35
C ASP A 46 -19.71 12.46 -12.48
N TYR A 47 -19.72 11.31 -11.85
CA TYR A 47 -18.57 10.41 -11.80
C TYR A 47 -18.17 9.87 -13.17
N ASN A 48 -19.15 9.66 -14.09
CA ASN A 48 -18.86 9.13 -15.42
C ASN A 48 -18.10 10.14 -16.29
N ASN A 49 -18.33 11.43 -16.06
CA ASN A 49 -17.67 12.52 -16.77
C ASN A 49 -16.56 13.20 -15.95
N CYS A 50 -16.23 12.66 -14.79
CA CYS A 50 -15.20 13.16 -13.87
C CYS A 50 -15.47 14.58 -13.36
N LEU A 51 -16.74 15.02 -13.26
CA LEU A 51 -17.14 16.39 -12.98
C LEU A 51 -17.75 16.56 -11.59
N TYR A 52 -17.51 17.73 -11.01
CA TYR A 52 -18.38 18.27 -9.98
C TYR A 52 -18.78 19.71 -10.32
N LEU A 53 -20.01 20.06 -9.98
CA LEU A 53 -20.55 21.39 -10.15
C LEU A 53 -21.11 21.90 -8.82
N LYS A 54 -20.81 23.14 -8.51
CA LYS A 54 -21.26 23.80 -7.29
C LYS A 54 -21.77 25.20 -7.61
N GLU A 55 -22.92 25.56 -7.05
CA GLU A 55 -23.37 26.95 -7.03
C GLU A 55 -22.39 27.82 -6.20
N ASP A 56 -22.04 28.99 -6.73
CA ASP A 56 -21.16 29.96 -6.07
C ASP A 56 -21.63 31.40 -6.36
N ALA A 57 -22.49 31.92 -5.49
CA ALA A 57 -23.03 33.29 -5.55
C ALA A 57 -23.64 33.65 -6.91
N GLY A 58 -24.50 32.81 -7.46
CA GLY A 58 -25.18 32.99 -8.74
C GLY A 58 -24.33 32.57 -9.95
N LYS A 59 -23.24 31.90 -9.73
CA LYS A 59 -22.33 31.33 -10.76
C LYS A 59 -22.24 29.83 -10.55
N LEU A 60 -21.71 29.11 -11.54
CA LEU A 60 -21.33 27.70 -11.41
C LEU A 60 -19.82 27.56 -11.37
N LEU A 61 -19.33 26.91 -10.30
CA LEU A 61 -18.00 26.34 -10.26
C LEU A 61 -18.09 24.96 -10.89
N VAL A 62 -17.25 24.68 -11.88
CA VAL A 62 -17.11 23.41 -12.57
C VAL A 62 -15.69 22.92 -12.36
N GLY A 63 -15.53 21.83 -11.63
CA GLY A 63 -14.23 21.21 -11.37
C GLY A 63 -14.18 19.77 -11.85
N VAL A 64 -12.99 19.22 -11.91
CA VAL A 64 -12.74 17.90 -12.48
C VAL A 64 -11.86 17.04 -11.57
N PHE A 65 -12.05 15.72 -11.68
CA PHE A 65 -11.17 14.70 -11.15
C PHE A 65 -10.79 13.77 -12.31
N GLU A 66 -9.92 14.27 -13.15
CA GLU A 66 -9.55 13.64 -14.41
C GLU A 66 -8.68 12.39 -14.21
N PRO A 67 -8.85 11.35 -15.05
CA PRO A 67 -8.15 10.07 -14.89
C PRO A 67 -6.65 10.12 -15.22
N ASN A 68 -6.17 11.19 -15.87
CA ASN A 68 -4.78 11.42 -16.23
C ASN A 68 -4.37 12.81 -15.75
N ALA A 69 -4.19 12.96 -14.44
CA ALA A 69 -3.79 14.23 -13.84
C ALA A 69 -2.36 14.63 -14.25
N LYS A 70 -2.04 15.89 -14.10
CA LYS A 70 -0.73 16.45 -14.44
C LYS A 70 0.07 16.71 -13.16
N PRO A 71 1.22 16.03 -12.96
CA PRO A 71 2.09 16.35 -11.83
C PRO A 71 2.59 17.79 -11.93
N ALA A 72 2.45 18.54 -10.85
CA ALA A 72 2.90 19.92 -10.78
C ALA A 72 4.42 20.02 -10.53
N PHE A 73 5.03 21.16 -10.85
CA PHE A 73 6.45 21.46 -10.57
C PHE A 73 7.46 20.45 -11.13
N THR A 74 7.18 19.84 -12.26
CA THR A 74 8.02 18.75 -12.83
C THR A 74 9.41 19.19 -13.30
N ASN A 75 9.66 20.50 -13.55
CA ASN A 75 10.95 20.99 -14.03
C ASN A 75 12.10 20.71 -13.07
N ASN A 76 11.86 20.83 -11.75
CA ASN A 76 12.88 20.61 -10.72
C ASN A 76 12.34 19.77 -9.54
N HIS A 77 11.10 19.33 -9.61
CA HIS A 77 10.41 18.56 -8.57
C HIS A 77 10.43 19.21 -7.18
N LYS A 78 10.44 20.54 -7.15
CA LYS A 78 10.44 21.35 -5.94
C LYS A 78 9.33 22.39 -6.02
N VAL A 79 8.49 22.44 -4.99
CA VAL A 79 7.57 23.57 -4.78
C VAL A 79 8.40 24.79 -4.40
N PRO A 80 8.25 25.94 -5.06
CA PRO A 80 9.00 27.15 -4.70
C PRO A 80 8.75 27.56 -3.24
N ASP A 81 9.79 28.02 -2.57
CA ASP A 81 9.71 28.38 -1.15
C ASP A 81 8.81 29.59 -0.89
N ASP A 82 8.62 30.43 -1.90
CA ASP A 82 7.75 31.61 -1.91
C ASP A 82 6.38 31.39 -2.54
N PHE A 83 6.05 30.16 -2.95
CA PHE A 83 4.75 29.80 -3.52
C PHE A 83 3.65 29.85 -2.44
N SER A 84 3.08 31.04 -2.26
CA SER A 84 2.01 31.29 -1.30
C SER A 84 0.83 31.93 -2.00
N PHE A 85 -0.36 31.34 -1.85
CA PHE A 85 -1.58 31.76 -2.55
C PHE A 85 -1.41 31.85 -4.08
N GLY A 86 -0.44 31.12 -4.60
CA GLY A 86 -0.12 31.09 -6.02
C GLY A 86 -1.06 30.17 -6.80
N GLU A 87 -1.20 30.47 -8.08
CA GLU A 87 -1.89 29.62 -9.05
C GLU A 87 -0.86 29.17 -10.10
N LEU A 88 -1.10 27.99 -10.68
CA LEU A 88 -0.34 27.50 -11.81
C LEU A 88 -0.92 28.09 -13.11
N PRO A 89 -0.18 28.05 -14.23
CA PRO A 89 -0.69 28.52 -15.52
C PRO A 89 -2.01 27.84 -15.92
N GLU A 90 -2.87 28.58 -16.58
CA GLU A 90 -4.09 28.04 -17.16
C GLU A 90 -3.76 27.00 -18.24
N ASP A 91 -4.53 25.91 -18.29
CA ASP A 91 -4.42 24.87 -19.31
C ASP A 91 -5.79 24.51 -19.87
N PHE A 92 -6.25 25.34 -20.78
CA PHE A 92 -7.55 25.15 -21.43
C PHE A 92 -7.58 23.89 -22.30
N ASP A 93 -6.48 23.55 -22.95
CA ASP A 93 -6.42 22.37 -23.83
C ASP A 93 -6.64 21.08 -23.04
N HIS A 94 -6.07 21.01 -21.82
CA HIS A 94 -6.28 19.89 -20.90
C HIS A 94 -7.71 19.85 -20.34
N PHE A 95 -8.28 21.02 -20.06
CA PHE A 95 -9.60 21.14 -19.42
C PHE A 95 -10.77 21.04 -20.41
N GLU A 96 -10.58 21.40 -21.69
CA GLU A 96 -11.63 21.50 -22.70
C GLU A 96 -12.55 20.27 -22.80
N PRO A 97 -12.05 19.03 -22.85
CA PRO A 97 -12.92 17.84 -22.94
C PRO A 97 -13.93 17.75 -21.78
N TYR A 98 -13.51 18.14 -20.60
CA TYR A 98 -14.36 18.13 -19.41
C TYR A 98 -15.34 19.29 -19.39
N LEU A 99 -14.94 20.46 -19.91
CA LEU A 99 -15.85 21.61 -20.10
C LEU A 99 -16.96 21.26 -21.08
N ILE A 100 -16.65 20.57 -22.17
CA ILE A 100 -17.65 20.06 -23.12
C ILE A 100 -18.64 19.12 -22.43
N ASN A 101 -18.13 18.20 -21.62
CA ASN A 101 -18.97 17.30 -20.84
C ASN A 101 -19.86 18.06 -19.83
N ALA A 102 -19.32 19.11 -19.21
CA ALA A 102 -20.10 19.97 -18.31
C ALA A 102 -21.21 20.72 -19.03
N MET A 103 -20.95 21.27 -20.23
CA MET A 103 -21.97 21.91 -21.07
C MET A 103 -23.06 20.92 -21.50
N ASN A 104 -22.70 19.70 -21.89
CA ASN A 104 -23.66 18.64 -22.18
C ASN A 104 -24.54 18.30 -20.97
N ARG A 105 -23.98 18.35 -19.76
CA ARG A 105 -24.70 18.06 -18.51
C ARG A 105 -25.58 19.22 -18.06
N VAL A 106 -25.10 20.45 -18.23
CA VAL A 106 -25.75 21.69 -17.84
C VAL A 106 -25.72 22.66 -19.04
N PRO A 107 -26.68 22.57 -19.99
CA PRO A 107 -26.65 23.32 -21.27
C PRO A 107 -26.59 24.84 -21.11
N THR A 108 -27.02 25.38 -19.97
CA THR A 108 -26.93 26.82 -19.69
C THR A 108 -25.47 27.32 -19.67
N LEU A 109 -24.50 26.46 -19.42
CA LEU A 109 -23.07 26.78 -19.46
C LEU A 109 -22.59 27.19 -20.88
N GLU A 110 -23.19 26.67 -21.97
CA GLU A 110 -22.83 27.04 -23.34
C GLU A 110 -22.97 28.54 -23.62
N LYS A 111 -23.89 29.20 -22.90
CA LYS A 111 -24.20 30.62 -23.06
C LYS A 111 -23.48 31.50 -22.04
N SER A 112 -22.75 30.88 -21.11
CA SER A 112 -22.04 31.59 -20.05
C SER A 112 -20.59 31.79 -20.42
N GLY A 113 -20.03 32.96 -20.12
CA GLY A 113 -18.57 33.15 -20.14
C GLY A 113 -17.88 32.49 -18.96
N ILE A 114 -16.56 32.32 -19.07
CA ILE A 114 -15.70 31.94 -17.98
C ILE A 114 -15.18 33.21 -17.32
N ARG A 115 -15.47 33.37 -16.03
CA ARG A 115 -14.98 34.49 -15.21
C ARG A 115 -13.56 34.23 -14.70
N LYS A 116 -13.27 32.99 -14.34
CA LYS A 116 -11.96 32.60 -13.84
C LYS A 116 -11.68 31.14 -14.18
N PHE A 117 -10.49 30.90 -14.68
CA PHE A 117 -9.88 29.59 -14.72
C PHE A 117 -8.95 29.49 -13.50
N PHE A 118 -8.99 28.39 -12.79
CA PHE A 118 -8.14 28.14 -11.65
C PHE A 118 -7.39 26.83 -11.88
N ASN A 119 -6.07 26.88 -11.68
CA ASN A 119 -5.20 25.73 -11.64
C ASN A 119 -4.37 25.82 -10.36
N GLY A 120 -4.64 24.94 -9.40
CA GLY A 120 -3.94 24.90 -8.12
C GLY A 120 -3.24 23.59 -7.88
N PRO A 121 -2.05 23.60 -7.28
CA PRO A 121 -1.40 22.36 -6.89
C PRO A 121 -2.08 21.75 -5.69
N GLU A 122 -2.45 20.49 -5.77
CA GLU A 122 -3.05 19.73 -4.68
C GLU A 122 -2.30 18.41 -4.45
N SER A 123 -2.11 18.03 -3.19
CA SER A 123 -1.26 16.90 -2.80
C SER A 123 -1.98 15.57 -2.84
N PHE A 124 -1.37 14.58 -3.51
CA PHE A 124 -1.87 13.22 -3.62
C PHE A 124 -0.86 12.19 -3.10
N THR A 125 -1.41 11.13 -2.51
CA THR A 125 -0.69 9.95 -2.03
C THR A 125 -0.80 8.81 -3.04
N PRO A 126 0.03 7.76 -2.97
CA PRO A 126 -0.03 6.66 -3.93
C PRO A 126 -1.33 5.85 -3.94
N ASP A 127 -2.11 5.89 -2.85
CA ASP A 127 -3.29 5.05 -2.64
C ASP A 127 -4.58 5.83 -2.33
N THR A 128 -4.56 7.15 -2.49
CA THR A 128 -5.68 8.07 -2.18
C THR A 128 -6.10 8.15 -0.71
N ASN A 129 -5.41 7.48 0.20
CA ASN A 129 -5.59 7.65 1.63
C ASN A 129 -4.59 8.66 2.20
N TYR A 130 -5.01 9.55 3.07
CA TYR A 130 -4.09 10.52 3.68
C TYR A 130 -3.10 9.85 4.64
N LEU A 131 -2.09 10.60 5.07
CA LEU A 131 -0.97 10.12 5.86
C LEU A 131 -1.11 10.61 7.30
N LEU A 132 -1.16 9.69 8.25
CA LEU A 132 -1.11 9.96 9.68
C LEU A 132 0.01 9.17 10.34
N GLY A 133 0.43 9.61 11.51
CA GLY A 133 1.25 8.85 12.43
C GLY A 133 2.72 9.21 12.46
N GLU A 134 3.43 8.57 13.35
CA GLU A 134 4.85 8.77 13.56
C GLU A 134 5.66 8.20 12.41
N THR A 135 6.59 8.99 11.87
CA THR A 135 7.45 8.56 10.76
C THR A 135 8.37 7.40 11.17
N PRO A 136 8.62 6.42 10.28
CA PRO A 136 9.46 5.28 10.63
C PRO A 136 10.92 5.63 10.90
N GLU A 137 11.43 6.71 10.29
CA GLU A 137 12.85 7.09 10.33
C GLU A 137 13.19 7.98 11.52
N VAL A 138 12.26 8.83 11.97
CA VAL A 138 12.55 9.84 13.00
C VAL A 138 11.51 9.76 14.12
N LYS A 139 11.98 9.39 15.31
CA LYS A 139 11.14 9.30 16.52
C LYS A 139 10.56 10.67 16.89
N ASN A 140 9.30 10.68 17.32
CA ASN A 140 8.53 11.88 17.70
C ASN A 140 8.26 12.87 16.55
N LEU A 141 8.50 12.48 15.31
CA LEU A 141 8.06 13.22 14.14
C LEU A 141 6.79 12.59 13.59
N PHE A 142 5.69 13.31 13.63
CA PHE A 142 4.40 12.86 13.16
C PHE A 142 4.02 13.52 11.84
N MET A 143 3.49 12.73 10.92
CA MET A 143 2.86 13.22 9.69
C MET A 143 1.36 13.36 9.90
N CYS A 144 0.77 14.43 9.36
CA CYS A 144 -0.66 14.63 9.23
C CYS A 144 -0.92 15.47 7.96
N GLY A 145 -1.15 14.82 6.84
CA GLY A 145 -1.29 15.50 5.54
C GLY A 145 -1.55 14.56 4.38
N GLY A 146 -1.53 15.08 3.15
CA GLY A 146 -1.83 14.33 1.95
C GLY A 146 -3.30 13.96 1.82
N PHE A 147 -4.18 14.92 2.08
CA PHE A 147 -5.62 14.66 2.25
C PHE A 147 -6.39 14.38 0.95
N ASN A 148 -5.76 14.41 -0.21
CA ASN A 148 -6.39 13.98 -1.47
C ASN A 148 -7.80 14.61 -1.67
N SER A 149 -7.90 15.93 -1.64
CA SER A 149 -9.15 16.73 -1.78
C SER A 149 -10.20 16.58 -0.68
N ILE A 150 -9.92 15.85 0.40
CA ILE A 150 -10.89 15.69 1.52
C ILE A 150 -10.42 16.33 2.83
N GLY A 151 -9.44 17.23 2.78
CA GLY A 151 -8.82 17.85 3.97
C GLY A 151 -9.80 18.55 4.88
N ILE A 152 -10.74 19.35 4.34
CA ILE A 152 -11.70 20.12 5.13
C ILE A 152 -12.58 19.18 5.98
N VAL A 153 -13.11 18.12 5.38
CA VAL A 153 -14.00 17.18 6.07
C VAL A 153 -13.25 16.25 7.04
N SER A 154 -11.98 15.97 6.76
CA SER A 154 -11.18 14.99 7.53
C SER A 154 -10.34 15.61 8.64
N SER A 155 -10.03 16.92 8.57
CA SER A 155 -9.06 17.61 9.43
C SER A 155 -9.35 17.47 10.93
N GLY A 156 -10.61 17.59 11.33
CA GLY A 156 -11.00 17.45 12.73
C GLY A 156 -10.71 16.07 13.31
N GLY A 157 -11.07 15.01 12.58
CA GLY A 157 -10.79 13.62 12.96
C GLY A 157 -9.29 13.30 12.93
N ALA A 158 -8.61 13.70 11.86
CA ALA A 158 -7.17 13.49 11.71
C ALA A 158 -6.37 14.20 12.82
N GLY A 159 -6.73 15.44 13.14
CA GLY A 159 -6.09 16.19 14.23
C GLY A 159 -6.30 15.55 15.60
N LYS A 160 -7.54 15.09 15.90
CA LYS A 160 -7.84 14.37 17.13
C LYS A 160 -6.99 13.11 17.27
N VAL A 161 -7.04 12.23 16.27
CA VAL A 161 -6.33 10.94 16.30
C VAL A 161 -4.82 11.15 16.41
N THR A 162 -4.26 12.10 15.66
CA THR A 162 -2.81 12.41 15.74
C THR A 162 -2.42 12.90 17.14
N ALA A 163 -3.22 13.78 17.74
CA ALA A 163 -2.96 14.29 19.11
C ALA A 163 -3.06 13.18 20.15
N GLU A 164 -4.07 12.32 20.08
CA GLU A 164 -4.24 11.18 20.99
C GLU A 164 -3.09 10.19 20.85
N TRP A 165 -2.64 9.90 19.62
CA TRP A 165 -1.47 9.05 19.38
C TRP A 165 -0.20 9.64 19.98
N MET A 166 0.05 10.94 19.80
CA MET A 166 1.21 11.63 20.40
C MET A 166 1.21 11.57 21.93
N ILE A 167 0.04 11.76 22.56
CA ILE A 167 -0.09 11.76 24.02
C ILE A 167 0.09 10.36 24.60
N ASN A 168 -0.52 9.36 23.97
CA ASN A 168 -0.53 7.99 24.47
C ASN A 168 0.70 7.16 24.01
N GLY A 169 1.46 7.66 23.03
CA GLY A 169 2.61 6.97 22.45
C GLY A 169 2.27 5.79 21.55
N GLU A 170 0.97 5.55 21.32
CA GLU A 170 0.47 4.49 20.44
C GLU A 170 -0.89 4.87 19.84
N MET A 171 -1.23 4.23 18.73
CA MET A 171 -2.52 4.40 18.05
C MET A 171 -3.67 3.92 18.94
N GLN A 172 -4.73 4.71 19.04
CA GLN A 172 -5.88 4.38 19.90
C GLN A 172 -7.01 3.67 19.15
N GLU A 173 -7.09 3.89 17.85
CA GLU A 173 -8.08 3.36 16.92
C GLU A 173 -7.37 2.52 15.84
N ASP A 174 -8.05 1.54 15.28
CA ASP A 174 -7.51 0.79 14.13
C ASP A 174 -7.62 1.63 12.85
N ILE A 175 -6.60 2.42 12.60
CA ILE A 175 -6.46 3.29 11.42
C ILE A 175 -5.20 2.95 10.60
N PHE A 176 -4.76 1.69 10.63
CA PHE A 176 -3.56 1.27 9.91
C PHE A 176 -3.58 1.66 8.42
N SER A 177 -4.76 1.70 7.80
CA SER A 177 -4.91 2.18 6.41
C SER A 177 -4.49 3.64 6.19
N LEU A 178 -4.33 4.42 7.25
CA LEU A 178 -3.88 5.82 7.22
C LEU A 178 -2.45 5.98 7.76
N ASP A 179 -1.90 4.96 8.44
CA ASP A 179 -0.55 5.02 9.00
C ASP A 179 0.48 5.17 7.87
N ILE A 180 1.38 6.16 8.00
CA ILE A 180 2.48 6.36 7.05
C ILE A 180 3.38 5.12 6.92
N SER A 181 3.46 4.28 7.94
CA SER A 181 4.23 3.03 7.94
C SER A 181 3.70 1.94 7.00
N ARG A 182 2.54 2.15 6.36
CA ARG A 182 2.06 1.28 5.27
C ARG A 182 2.88 1.41 3.98
N PHE A 183 3.68 2.47 3.87
CA PHE A 183 4.54 2.72 2.71
C PHE A 183 6.00 2.37 2.98
N GLU A 184 6.64 1.80 1.97
CA GLU A 184 8.10 1.64 1.93
C GLU A 184 8.76 2.88 1.31
N LYS A 185 10.06 3.05 1.54
CA LYS A 185 10.83 4.20 1.11
C LYS A 185 10.71 4.50 -0.39
N PHE A 186 10.68 3.48 -1.25
CA PHE A 186 10.63 3.67 -2.70
C PHE A 186 9.36 4.37 -3.19
N HIS A 187 8.25 4.33 -2.42
CA HIS A 187 7.03 5.05 -2.77
C HIS A 187 7.20 6.57 -2.79
N SER A 188 8.26 7.09 -2.17
CA SER A 188 8.61 8.52 -2.19
C SER A 188 9.68 8.86 -3.24
N GLU A 189 10.21 7.87 -3.98
CA GLU A 189 11.12 8.15 -5.08
C GLU A 189 10.39 8.87 -6.21
N LEU A 190 11.09 9.81 -6.87
CA LEU A 190 10.45 10.70 -7.85
C LEU A 190 9.79 9.94 -9.00
N ASP A 191 10.51 9.00 -9.59
CA ASP A 191 10.02 8.23 -10.74
C ASP A 191 8.75 7.45 -10.39
N PHE A 192 8.66 6.94 -9.15
CA PHE A 192 7.46 6.27 -8.68
C PHE A 192 6.30 7.24 -8.44
N ILE A 193 6.53 8.27 -7.59
CA ILE A 193 5.43 9.08 -7.09
C ILE A 193 4.85 9.99 -8.16
N THR A 194 5.67 10.58 -9.04
CA THR A 194 5.20 11.46 -10.10
C THR A 194 4.38 10.73 -11.16
N GLU A 195 4.71 9.49 -11.48
CA GLU A 195 3.90 8.67 -12.36
C GLU A 195 2.61 8.19 -11.65
N ARG A 196 2.72 7.79 -10.38
CA ARG A 196 1.58 7.26 -9.63
C ARG A 196 0.48 8.29 -9.40
N VAL A 197 0.81 9.52 -9.06
CA VAL A 197 -0.20 10.55 -8.79
C VAL A 197 -1.02 10.90 -10.01
N THR A 198 -0.52 10.68 -11.23
CA THR A 198 -1.30 10.92 -12.46
C THR A 198 -2.61 10.14 -12.52
N GLU A 199 -2.70 8.97 -11.88
CA GLU A 199 -3.96 8.21 -11.84
C GLU A 199 -4.70 8.37 -10.50
N THR A 200 -4.02 8.80 -9.42
CA THR A 200 -4.64 8.80 -8.10
C THR A 200 -5.67 9.90 -7.93
N LEU A 201 -5.48 11.07 -8.53
CA LEU A 201 -6.49 12.12 -8.57
C LEU A 201 -7.79 11.60 -9.20
N GLY A 202 -7.71 11.03 -10.39
CA GLY A 202 -8.87 10.47 -11.09
C GLY A 202 -9.50 9.26 -10.38
N ASN A 203 -8.72 8.51 -9.59
CA ASN A 203 -9.23 7.39 -8.82
C ASN A 203 -10.30 7.78 -7.80
N LEU A 204 -10.36 9.04 -7.37
CA LEU A 204 -11.44 9.54 -6.49
C LEU A 204 -12.81 9.49 -7.18
N TYR A 205 -12.85 9.57 -8.51
CA TYR A 205 -14.09 9.52 -9.30
C TYR A 205 -14.21 8.27 -10.16
N ALA A 206 -13.15 7.48 -10.29
CA ALA A 206 -13.15 6.27 -11.09
C ALA A 206 -14.07 5.20 -10.51
N MET A 207 -14.50 4.27 -11.36
CA MET A 207 -15.22 3.08 -10.93
C MET A 207 -14.33 2.23 -10.01
N HIS A 208 -14.80 1.97 -8.80
CA HIS A 208 -14.13 1.13 -7.81
C HIS A 208 -14.45 -0.36 -8.07
N TRP A 209 -13.89 -0.89 -9.15
CA TRP A 209 -14.03 -2.29 -9.48
C TRP A 209 -13.44 -3.19 -8.40
N PRO A 210 -14.06 -4.36 -8.11
CA PRO A 210 -13.42 -5.36 -7.26
C PRO A 210 -12.04 -5.73 -7.78
N PHE A 211 -11.05 -5.77 -6.88
CA PHE A 211 -9.65 -6.11 -7.19
C PHE A 211 -8.95 -5.18 -8.19
N LYS A 212 -9.46 -3.96 -8.37
CA LYS A 212 -8.82 -2.97 -9.26
C LYS A 212 -7.36 -2.79 -8.90
N GLN A 213 -6.50 -2.84 -9.90
CA GLN A 213 -5.07 -2.61 -9.78
C GLN A 213 -4.70 -1.24 -10.34
N HIS A 214 -3.66 -0.64 -9.79
CA HIS A 214 -3.04 0.52 -10.40
C HIS A 214 -2.40 0.17 -11.74
N THR A 215 -2.38 1.12 -12.67
CA THR A 215 -1.80 0.97 -14.00
C THR A 215 -0.46 1.66 -14.14
N THR A 216 -0.20 2.68 -13.32
CA THR A 216 1.03 3.46 -13.26
C THR A 216 2.03 2.87 -12.26
N SER A 217 3.29 3.25 -12.36
CA SER A 217 4.39 2.86 -11.46
C SER A 217 4.42 1.35 -11.17
N ARG A 218 4.24 0.57 -12.25
CA ARG A 218 4.28 -0.89 -12.20
C ARG A 218 5.73 -1.39 -12.29
N ASN A 219 5.95 -2.63 -11.86
CA ASN A 219 7.23 -3.33 -11.92
C ASN A 219 8.38 -2.68 -11.12
N GLN A 220 8.07 -1.89 -10.09
CA GLN A 220 9.08 -1.24 -9.26
C GLN A 220 9.72 -2.20 -8.27
N LYS A 221 8.97 -3.15 -7.75
CA LYS A 221 9.47 -4.18 -6.82
C LYS A 221 9.04 -5.56 -7.28
N LEU A 222 9.97 -6.25 -7.94
CA LEU A 222 9.76 -7.59 -8.48
C LEU A 222 10.17 -8.66 -7.49
N MET A 223 9.49 -9.80 -7.53
CA MET A 223 9.90 -10.97 -6.79
C MET A 223 11.00 -11.74 -7.53
N PRO A 224 11.84 -12.53 -6.84
CA PRO A 224 12.98 -13.23 -7.47
C PRO A 224 12.63 -14.08 -8.68
N TYR A 225 11.43 -14.65 -8.73
CA TYR A 225 10.96 -15.53 -9.80
C TYR A 225 9.98 -14.88 -10.77
N HIS A 226 9.86 -13.56 -10.76
CA HIS A 226 8.90 -12.80 -11.57
C HIS A 226 8.85 -13.24 -13.04
N ASP A 227 9.98 -13.25 -13.73
CA ASP A 227 10.04 -13.62 -15.16
C ASP A 227 9.64 -15.06 -15.43
N HIS A 228 9.93 -15.96 -14.50
CA HIS A 228 9.53 -17.36 -14.61
C HIS A 228 8.02 -17.51 -14.46
N LEU A 229 7.41 -16.78 -13.54
CA LEU A 229 5.97 -16.78 -13.33
C LEU A 229 5.22 -16.09 -14.50
N LEU A 230 5.79 -15.01 -15.03
CA LEU A 230 5.27 -14.34 -16.23
C LEU A 230 5.19 -15.31 -17.43
N LYS A 231 6.25 -16.08 -17.68
CA LYS A 231 6.27 -17.11 -18.74
C LYS A 231 5.24 -18.23 -18.52
N ARG A 232 4.78 -18.43 -17.29
CA ARG A 232 3.72 -19.37 -16.93
C ARG A 232 2.30 -18.79 -17.03
N GLY A 233 2.16 -17.57 -17.53
CA GLY A 233 0.87 -16.90 -17.69
C GLY A 233 0.36 -16.23 -16.41
N ALA A 234 1.24 -15.83 -15.50
CA ALA A 234 0.82 -15.07 -14.31
C ALA A 234 0.26 -13.71 -14.69
N CYS A 235 -0.91 -13.38 -14.17
CA CYS A 235 -1.43 -12.03 -14.13
C CYS A 235 -0.97 -11.38 -12.83
N PHE A 236 -0.23 -10.29 -12.94
CA PHE A 236 0.34 -9.60 -11.79
C PHE A 236 -0.55 -8.47 -11.29
N GLY A 237 -0.53 -8.26 -9.98
CA GLY A 237 -1.07 -7.11 -9.29
C GLY A 237 -0.13 -6.63 -8.20
N GLN A 238 -0.22 -5.37 -7.84
CA GLN A 238 0.54 -4.82 -6.72
C GLN A 238 -0.14 -5.19 -5.39
N ALA A 239 0.62 -5.81 -4.50
CA ALA A 239 0.21 -6.05 -3.14
C ALA A 239 1.42 -5.84 -2.21
N ALA A 240 1.26 -4.98 -1.19
CA ALA A 240 2.33 -4.63 -0.26
C ALA A 240 3.64 -4.27 -1.02
N ALA A 241 3.52 -3.37 -1.97
CA ALA A 241 4.62 -2.87 -2.80
C ALA A 241 5.18 -3.84 -3.86
N TYR A 242 4.92 -5.12 -3.76
CA TYR A 242 5.44 -6.12 -4.71
C TYR A 242 4.49 -6.39 -5.88
N GLU A 243 5.06 -6.63 -7.06
CA GLU A 243 4.34 -7.27 -8.16
C GLU A 243 4.17 -8.76 -7.84
N ARG A 244 2.94 -9.16 -7.52
CA ARG A 244 2.60 -10.53 -7.12
C ARG A 244 1.76 -11.21 -8.18
N PRO A 245 1.94 -12.53 -8.44
CA PRO A 245 1.01 -13.30 -9.25
C PRO A 245 -0.32 -13.41 -8.49
N MET A 246 -1.36 -12.88 -9.09
CA MET A 246 -2.71 -12.90 -8.50
C MET A 246 -3.52 -14.10 -8.98
N TRP A 247 -3.32 -14.52 -10.22
CA TRP A 247 -3.90 -15.70 -10.83
C TRP A 247 -3.10 -16.07 -12.09
N TYR A 248 -3.30 -17.27 -12.61
CA TYR A 248 -2.60 -17.75 -13.81
C TYR A 248 -3.60 -18.01 -14.94
N ALA A 249 -3.31 -17.46 -16.12
CA ALA A 249 -4.15 -17.65 -17.29
C ALA A 249 -4.09 -19.12 -17.78
N ILE A 250 -5.25 -19.70 -18.03
CA ILE A 250 -5.43 -21.05 -18.56
C ILE A 250 -6.15 -20.98 -19.90
N ASN A 251 -6.11 -22.07 -20.66
CA ASN A 251 -6.86 -22.23 -21.91
C ASN A 251 -6.61 -21.15 -22.98
N GLY A 252 -5.41 -20.54 -22.99
CA GLY A 252 -5.08 -19.47 -23.95
C GLY A 252 -5.67 -18.10 -23.61
N ASN A 253 -6.24 -17.95 -22.44
CA ASN A 253 -6.71 -16.65 -21.94
C ASN A 253 -5.53 -15.66 -21.77
N GLU A 254 -5.81 -14.38 -21.91
CA GLU A 254 -4.83 -13.33 -21.69
C GLU A 254 -4.69 -13.04 -20.16
N PRO A 255 -3.45 -12.99 -19.60
CA PRO A 255 -3.24 -12.71 -18.20
C PRO A 255 -3.42 -11.20 -17.88
N LYS A 256 -4.64 -10.70 -18.08
CA LYS A 256 -5.04 -9.31 -17.83
C LYS A 256 -6.38 -9.24 -17.15
N TYR A 257 -6.55 -8.30 -16.25
CA TYR A 257 -7.84 -8.02 -15.63
C TYR A 257 -8.83 -7.44 -16.63
N LYS A 258 -10.06 -7.97 -16.63
CA LYS A 258 -11.24 -7.38 -17.28
C LYS A 258 -12.29 -7.19 -16.19
N TYR A 259 -12.35 -5.98 -15.67
CA TYR A 259 -13.16 -5.69 -14.48
C TYR A 259 -14.65 -5.78 -14.75
N SER A 260 -15.39 -6.37 -13.82
CA SER A 260 -16.86 -6.41 -13.81
C SER A 260 -17.38 -6.58 -12.39
N TYR A 261 -18.68 -6.35 -12.18
CA TYR A 261 -19.38 -6.68 -10.93
C TYR A 261 -19.99 -8.09 -10.95
N GLY A 262 -19.95 -8.76 -12.10
CA GLY A 262 -20.33 -10.17 -12.25
C GLY A 262 -19.16 -11.12 -12.02
N TYR A 263 -19.21 -12.29 -12.64
CA TYR A 263 -18.06 -13.19 -12.63
C TYR A 263 -16.86 -12.53 -13.29
N GLN A 264 -15.75 -12.56 -12.58
CA GLN A 264 -14.50 -11.99 -13.06
C GLN A 264 -13.90 -12.88 -14.16
N ASN A 265 -13.17 -12.29 -15.11
CA ASN A 265 -12.56 -13.07 -16.21
C ASN A 265 -11.50 -14.08 -15.74
N TRP A 266 -11.02 -13.97 -14.51
CA TRP A 266 -10.09 -14.90 -13.88
C TRP A 266 -10.78 -15.98 -13.02
N TYR A 267 -12.12 -15.99 -12.96
CA TYR A 267 -12.88 -16.93 -12.11
C TYR A 267 -12.53 -18.40 -12.40
N GLU A 268 -12.55 -18.82 -13.68
CA GLU A 268 -12.23 -20.19 -14.06
C GLU A 268 -10.79 -20.59 -13.71
N SER A 269 -9.84 -19.65 -13.83
CA SER A 269 -8.44 -19.84 -13.42
C SER A 269 -8.33 -20.08 -11.93
N ALA A 270 -8.95 -19.20 -11.12
CA ALA A 270 -8.96 -19.34 -9.66
C ALA A 270 -9.66 -20.60 -9.18
N GLU A 271 -10.77 -21.02 -9.84
CA GLU A 271 -11.46 -22.27 -9.57
C GLU A 271 -10.52 -23.46 -9.83
N TYR A 272 -9.87 -23.49 -11.01
CA TYR A 272 -8.92 -24.54 -11.35
C TYR A 272 -7.78 -24.65 -10.33
N GLU A 273 -7.15 -23.52 -9.98
CA GLU A 273 -6.07 -23.47 -8.99
C GLU A 273 -6.54 -23.95 -7.62
N THR A 274 -7.74 -23.55 -7.19
CA THR A 274 -8.34 -23.95 -5.91
C THR A 274 -8.61 -25.44 -5.87
N ILE A 275 -9.21 -25.98 -6.91
CA ILE A 275 -9.50 -27.42 -7.01
C ILE A 275 -8.19 -28.23 -7.01
N ASN A 276 -7.15 -27.76 -7.75
CA ASN A 276 -5.86 -28.42 -7.78
C ASN A 276 -5.19 -28.39 -6.40
N ALA A 277 -5.19 -27.25 -5.72
CA ALA A 277 -4.63 -27.11 -4.37
C ALA A 277 -5.30 -28.08 -3.38
N ARG A 278 -6.62 -28.30 -3.50
CA ARG A 278 -7.40 -29.23 -2.65
C ARG A 278 -7.16 -30.71 -2.95
N LYS A 279 -6.79 -31.06 -4.18
CA LYS A 279 -6.65 -32.47 -4.63
C LYS A 279 -5.21 -32.93 -4.78
N ASN A 280 -4.28 -32.01 -5.04
CA ASN A 280 -2.91 -32.31 -5.39
C ASN A 280 -1.91 -31.47 -4.58
N VAL A 281 -1.11 -30.64 -5.28
CA VAL A 281 -0.12 -29.71 -4.71
C VAL A 281 -0.27 -28.35 -5.38
N ALA A 282 -0.17 -27.29 -4.62
CA ALA A 282 -0.02 -25.93 -5.12
C ALA A 282 1.23 -25.27 -4.51
N LEU A 283 1.93 -24.52 -5.34
CA LEU A 283 3.08 -23.71 -4.95
C LEU A 283 2.64 -22.24 -4.93
N PHE A 284 2.79 -21.58 -3.78
CA PHE A 284 2.48 -20.18 -3.61
C PHE A 284 3.77 -19.38 -3.45
N GLU A 285 3.90 -18.31 -4.22
CA GLU A 285 4.99 -17.35 -4.08
C GLU A 285 4.68 -16.43 -2.90
N LEU A 286 5.49 -16.53 -1.84
CA LEU A 286 5.32 -15.83 -0.57
C LEU A 286 6.55 -14.97 -0.21
N SER A 287 7.46 -14.72 -1.14
CA SER A 287 8.68 -13.93 -0.88
C SER A 287 8.41 -12.54 -0.28
N PRO A 288 7.27 -11.86 -0.55
CA PRO A 288 6.94 -10.59 0.08
C PRO A 288 6.72 -10.63 1.58
N PHE A 289 6.47 -11.79 2.20
CA PHE A 289 6.37 -11.85 3.67
C PHE A 289 7.60 -11.24 4.30
N ALA A 290 7.40 -10.35 5.27
CA ALA A 290 8.50 -9.75 6.01
C ALA A 290 9.22 -10.81 6.85
N LYS A 291 10.55 -10.79 6.80
CA LYS A 291 11.43 -11.71 7.51
C LYS A 291 12.45 -10.92 8.30
N PHE A 292 12.44 -11.10 9.61
CA PHE A 292 13.38 -10.45 10.51
C PHE A 292 14.20 -11.49 11.27
N GLU A 293 15.44 -11.17 11.60
CA GLU A 293 16.26 -11.96 12.52
C GLU A 293 16.62 -11.14 13.74
N LEU A 294 16.40 -11.74 14.91
CA LEU A 294 16.78 -11.19 16.20
C LEU A 294 17.86 -12.10 16.79
N THR A 295 19.01 -11.52 17.14
CA THR A 295 20.16 -12.29 17.66
C THR A 295 20.70 -11.64 18.91
N GLY A 296 21.04 -12.45 19.91
CA GLY A 296 21.65 -12.01 21.17
C GLY A 296 21.02 -12.66 22.38
N ASN A 297 21.69 -12.57 23.53
CA ASN A 297 21.26 -13.22 24.77
C ASN A 297 19.89 -12.77 25.27
N GLN A 298 19.47 -11.56 24.91
CA GLN A 298 18.16 -10.99 25.25
C GLN A 298 17.11 -11.19 24.15
N ALA A 299 17.43 -11.85 23.04
CA ALA A 299 16.47 -12.00 21.92
C ALA A 299 15.22 -12.81 22.34
N HIS A 300 15.40 -13.92 23.06
CA HIS A 300 14.30 -14.73 23.56
C HIS A 300 13.40 -13.95 24.54
N SER A 301 14.00 -13.33 25.56
CA SER A 301 13.24 -12.56 26.56
C SER A 301 12.52 -11.35 25.96
N SER A 302 13.11 -10.69 24.98
CA SER A 302 12.47 -9.60 24.25
C SER A 302 11.25 -10.08 23.45
N LEU A 303 11.36 -11.18 22.72
CA LEU A 303 10.23 -11.77 22.00
C LEU A 303 9.14 -12.28 22.97
N GLN A 304 9.54 -12.87 24.09
CA GLN A 304 8.62 -13.31 25.14
C GLN A 304 7.82 -12.14 25.74
N TYR A 305 8.43 -10.96 25.82
CA TYR A 305 7.79 -9.76 26.35
C TYR A 305 6.71 -9.19 25.42
N ILE A 306 6.97 -9.17 24.10
CA ILE A 306 6.07 -8.54 23.11
C ILE A 306 4.99 -9.47 22.56
N CYS A 307 5.13 -10.78 22.75
CA CYS A 307 4.25 -11.79 22.18
C CYS A 307 3.31 -12.41 23.23
N SER A 308 2.13 -12.81 22.77
CA SER A 308 1.09 -13.40 23.62
C SER A 308 1.33 -14.87 23.98
N ASN A 309 2.02 -15.63 23.10
CA ASN A 309 2.34 -17.03 23.31
C ASN A 309 3.74 -17.23 23.88
N ASP A 310 3.94 -18.38 24.54
CA ASP A 310 5.25 -18.82 25.02
C ASP A 310 6.18 -19.17 23.85
N ILE A 311 7.24 -18.38 23.69
CA ILE A 311 8.21 -18.52 22.60
C ILE A 311 9.16 -19.67 22.91
N LYS A 312 9.10 -20.70 22.08
CA LYS A 312 9.97 -21.88 22.24
C LYS A 312 11.39 -21.53 21.83
N ASN A 313 12.36 -21.93 22.69
CA ASN A 313 13.80 -21.69 22.49
C ASN A 313 14.57 -22.93 21.99
N GLN A 314 13.88 -24.04 21.69
CA GLN A 314 14.50 -25.22 21.10
C GLN A 314 14.77 -24.97 19.61
N ILE A 315 15.97 -25.27 19.16
CA ILE A 315 16.36 -25.11 17.74
C ILE A 315 15.38 -25.87 16.85
N GLY A 316 14.85 -25.18 15.83
CA GLY A 316 13.83 -25.69 14.93
C GLY A 316 12.40 -25.56 15.43
N ALA A 317 12.13 -25.20 16.67
CA ALA A 317 10.77 -25.02 17.17
C ALA A 317 10.14 -23.75 16.57
N ILE A 318 8.87 -23.87 16.14
CA ILE A 318 8.08 -22.78 15.60
C ILE A 318 6.96 -22.44 16.59
N THR A 319 6.78 -21.15 16.82
CA THR A 319 5.66 -20.59 17.59
C THR A 319 4.86 -19.65 16.72
N TYR A 320 3.57 -19.93 16.51
CA TYR A 320 2.63 -18.95 16.01
C TYR A 320 2.11 -18.11 17.16
N THR A 321 2.10 -16.79 17.01
CA THR A 321 1.77 -15.86 18.10
C THR A 321 1.32 -14.51 17.56
N GLN A 322 0.74 -13.69 18.44
CA GLN A 322 0.42 -12.29 18.21
C GLN A 322 1.40 -11.40 18.99
N MET A 323 1.83 -10.30 18.37
CA MET A 323 2.40 -9.17 19.09
C MET A 323 1.28 -8.30 19.66
N LEU A 324 1.47 -7.82 20.88
CA LEU A 324 0.46 -7.04 21.60
C LEU A 324 0.97 -5.61 21.87
N ASN A 325 0.03 -4.67 21.93
CA ASN A 325 0.28 -3.33 22.44
C ASN A 325 0.12 -3.28 23.98
N SER A 326 0.32 -2.10 24.56
CA SER A 326 0.28 -1.89 26.02
C SER A 326 -1.10 -2.19 26.64
N LYS A 327 -2.16 -2.19 25.83
CA LYS A 327 -3.55 -2.47 26.24
C LYS A 327 -3.96 -3.93 26.00
N GLY A 328 -3.07 -4.77 25.49
CA GLY A 328 -3.37 -6.15 25.10
C GLY A 328 -4.09 -6.29 23.76
N GLY A 329 -4.18 -5.23 22.98
CA GLY A 329 -4.65 -5.27 21.60
C GLY A 329 -3.63 -5.93 20.67
N ILE A 330 -4.11 -6.59 19.63
CA ILE A 330 -3.25 -7.28 18.65
C ILE A 330 -2.68 -6.23 17.68
N GLU A 331 -1.35 -6.14 17.62
CA GLU A 331 -0.62 -5.32 16.64
C GLU A 331 -0.35 -6.10 15.35
N SER A 332 0.02 -7.36 15.48
CA SER A 332 0.31 -8.23 14.34
C SER A 332 0.21 -9.69 14.73
N ASP A 333 -0.01 -10.57 13.76
CA ASP A 333 0.16 -12.02 13.93
C ASP A 333 1.33 -12.52 13.09
N LEU A 334 2.09 -13.46 13.65
CA LEU A 334 3.36 -13.86 13.07
C LEU A 334 3.81 -15.26 13.52
N THR A 335 4.82 -15.79 12.84
CA THR A 335 5.51 -17.01 13.27
C THR A 335 6.94 -16.69 13.68
N ILE A 336 7.37 -17.29 14.79
CA ILE A 336 8.74 -17.20 15.29
C ILE A 336 9.37 -18.58 15.26
N THR A 337 10.55 -18.69 14.65
CA THR A 337 11.33 -19.91 14.60
C THR A 337 12.67 -19.70 15.31
N CYS A 338 12.99 -20.53 16.30
CA CYS A 338 14.32 -20.59 16.85
C CYS A 338 15.25 -21.30 15.85
N ILE A 339 16.14 -20.56 15.18
CA ILE A 339 17.00 -21.11 14.14
C ILE A 339 18.39 -21.53 14.64
N GLU A 340 18.87 -20.88 15.68
CA GLU A 340 20.11 -21.22 16.40
C GLU A 340 19.95 -20.80 17.87
N GLU A 341 20.90 -21.12 18.71
CA GLU A 341 20.93 -20.61 20.06
C GLU A 341 20.94 -19.08 20.07
N ASN A 342 20.02 -18.48 20.81
CA ASN A 342 19.83 -17.01 20.87
C ASN A 342 19.61 -16.31 19.50
N LYS A 343 19.12 -17.05 18.50
CA LYS A 343 18.80 -16.50 17.19
C LYS A 343 17.39 -16.95 16.73
N PHE A 344 16.54 -15.97 16.47
CA PHE A 344 15.14 -16.18 16.12
C PHE A 344 14.80 -15.52 14.79
N ARG A 345 14.07 -16.23 13.95
CA ARG A 345 13.51 -15.69 12.72
C ARG A 345 12.02 -15.43 12.91
N VAL A 346 11.63 -14.20 12.68
CA VAL A 346 10.24 -13.73 12.70
C VAL A 346 9.76 -13.60 11.28
N VAL A 347 8.57 -14.16 10.96
CA VAL A 347 7.92 -14.02 9.66
C VAL A 347 6.53 -13.43 9.88
N THR A 348 6.25 -12.32 9.23
CA THR A 348 4.99 -11.58 9.33
C THR A 348 4.49 -11.11 7.97
N GLY A 349 3.30 -10.50 7.92
CA GLY A 349 2.65 -10.06 6.69
C GLY A 349 3.45 -9.01 5.93
N SER A 350 3.42 -9.09 4.61
CA SER A 350 4.15 -8.15 3.74
C SER A 350 3.68 -6.69 3.89
N GLY A 351 2.38 -6.48 4.08
CA GLY A 351 1.80 -5.13 4.19
C GLY A 351 2.10 -4.41 5.50
N VAL A 352 2.56 -5.15 6.51
CA VAL A 352 2.86 -4.61 7.85
C VAL A 352 4.36 -4.57 8.15
N ARG A 353 5.22 -4.81 7.15
CA ARG A 353 6.68 -4.89 7.33
C ARG A 353 7.26 -3.72 8.13
N ILE A 354 6.94 -2.50 7.76
CA ILE A 354 7.49 -1.29 8.41
C ILE A 354 6.86 -1.08 9.78
N HIS A 355 5.56 -1.28 9.91
CA HIS A 355 4.83 -1.22 11.17
C HIS A 355 5.41 -2.22 12.20
N ASP A 356 5.53 -3.50 11.83
CA ASP A 356 6.02 -4.54 12.72
C ASP A 356 7.48 -4.35 13.10
N LYS A 357 8.32 -3.97 12.13
CA LYS A 357 9.70 -3.57 12.40
C LYS A 357 9.78 -2.46 13.45
N LYS A 358 8.96 -1.42 13.32
CA LYS A 358 8.90 -0.31 14.26
C LYS A 358 8.44 -0.77 15.64
N HIS A 359 7.38 -1.59 15.70
CA HIS A 359 6.86 -2.16 16.95
C HIS A 359 7.91 -3.02 17.67
N ILE A 360 8.60 -3.92 16.95
CA ILE A 360 9.67 -4.74 17.49
C ILE A 360 10.80 -3.86 18.05
N LEU A 361 11.36 -2.96 17.23
CA LEU A 361 12.48 -2.11 17.63
C LEU A 361 12.18 -1.18 18.81
N LYS A 362 10.93 -0.78 18.97
CA LYS A 362 10.47 0.03 20.13
C LYS A 362 10.51 -0.75 21.46
N ASN A 363 10.32 -2.07 21.41
CA ASN A 363 10.00 -2.87 22.58
C ASN A 363 11.06 -3.95 22.93
N ILE A 364 12.07 -4.17 22.08
CA ILE A 364 13.16 -5.13 22.37
C ILE A 364 14.28 -4.48 23.18
N ASP A 365 15.06 -5.32 23.88
CA ASP A 365 16.26 -4.88 24.58
C ASP A 365 17.28 -4.29 23.58
N PRO A 366 17.91 -3.14 23.88
CA PRO A 366 18.86 -2.50 22.97
C PRO A 366 20.11 -3.34 22.61
N SER A 367 20.42 -4.38 23.39
CA SER A 367 21.53 -5.32 23.11
C SER A 367 21.18 -6.38 22.05
N VAL A 368 19.91 -6.48 21.66
CA VAL A 368 19.47 -7.41 20.61
C VAL A 368 19.84 -6.83 19.24
N ASN A 369 20.57 -7.62 18.47
CA ASN A 369 20.82 -7.29 17.07
C ASN A 369 19.61 -7.66 16.22
N PHE A 370 18.97 -6.67 15.62
CA PHE A 370 17.83 -6.82 14.71
C PHE A 370 18.28 -6.65 13.25
N GLN A 371 17.89 -7.57 12.39
CA GLN A 371 18.14 -7.51 10.95
C GLN A 371 16.85 -7.73 10.16
N ASP A 372 16.56 -6.86 9.21
CA ASP A 372 15.52 -7.07 8.21
C ASP A 372 16.14 -7.82 7.03
N ILE A 373 15.79 -9.09 6.88
CA ILE A 373 16.31 -10.00 5.86
C ILE A 373 15.25 -10.33 4.80
N THR A 374 14.21 -9.50 4.68
CA THR A 374 13.06 -9.76 3.81
C THR A 374 13.50 -10.01 2.36
N ASP A 375 14.39 -9.20 1.85
CA ASP A 375 14.81 -9.23 0.47
C ASP A 375 15.98 -10.24 0.21
N ASP A 376 16.53 -10.86 1.26
CA ASP A 376 17.62 -11.84 1.16
C ASP A 376 17.13 -13.26 0.85
N PHE A 377 15.84 -13.55 1.06
CA PHE A 377 15.26 -14.88 0.93
C PHE A 377 14.00 -14.89 0.07
N ALA A 378 13.98 -15.77 -0.93
CA ALA A 378 12.74 -16.22 -1.53
C ALA A 378 11.97 -17.11 -0.54
N CYS A 379 10.65 -17.03 -0.55
CA CYS A 379 9.77 -17.83 0.30
C CYS A 379 8.65 -18.45 -0.54
N PHE A 380 8.46 -19.76 -0.38
CA PHE A 380 7.39 -20.49 -1.05
C PHE A 380 6.54 -21.25 -0.06
N GLY A 381 5.21 -21.20 -0.25
CA GLY A 381 4.28 -22.09 0.40
C GLY A 381 3.97 -23.29 -0.47
N ILE A 382 4.17 -24.49 0.04
CA ILE A 382 3.81 -25.75 -0.63
C ILE A 382 2.64 -26.36 0.13
N PHE A 383 1.46 -26.34 -0.50
CA PHE A 383 0.21 -26.77 0.12
C PHE A 383 -0.49 -27.86 -0.71
N GLY A 384 -1.37 -28.60 -0.05
CA GLY A 384 -2.16 -29.64 -0.66
C GLY A 384 -1.86 -31.06 -0.14
N PRO A 385 -2.79 -32.02 -0.33
CA PRO A 385 -2.67 -33.34 0.28
C PRO A 385 -1.45 -34.16 -0.17
N LYS A 386 -0.92 -33.87 -1.36
CA LYS A 386 0.28 -34.54 -1.90
C LYS A 386 1.58 -33.76 -1.71
N SER A 387 1.57 -32.66 -0.95
CA SER A 387 2.76 -31.82 -0.75
C SER A 387 3.93 -32.58 -0.11
N ARG A 388 3.64 -33.48 0.85
CA ARG A 388 4.66 -34.32 1.49
C ARG A 388 5.28 -35.33 0.51
N GLU A 389 4.47 -35.98 -0.32
CA GLU A 389 4.94 -36.92 -1.35
C GLU A 389 5.92 -36.22 -2.30
N LEU A 390 5.56 -35.04 -2.77
CA LEU A 390 6.43 -34.22 -3.63
C LEU A 390 7.74 -33.86 -2.91
N LEU A 391 7.68 -33.43 -1.65
CA LEU A 391 8.89 -33.09 -0.88
C LEU A 391 9.78 -34.30 -0.64
N ILE A 392 9.22 -35.48 -0.39
CA ILE A 392 9.98 -36.74 -0.27
C ILE A 392 10.65 -37.11 -1.59
N GLU A 393 9.94 -37.00 -2.71
CA GLU A 393 10.49 -37.26 -4.05
C GLU A 393 11.69 -36.34 -4.37
N ILE A 394 11.61 -35.07 -4.02
CA ILE A 394 12.66 -34.09 -4.35
C ILE A 394 13.83 -34.13 -3.35
N PHE A 395 13.54 -34.27 -2.05
CA PHE A 395 14.51 -34.07 -0.98
C PHE A 395 14.77 -35.33 -0.13
N GLY A 396 14.05 -36.43 -0.36
CA GLY A 396 14.20 -37.69 0.39
C GLY A 396 13.32 -37.76 1.64
N ASP A 397 13.49 -38.85 2.40
CA ASP A 397 12.62 -39.24 3.53
C ASP A 397 12.60 -38.24 4.72
N TYR A 398 13.44 -37.21 4.68
CA TYR A 398 13.48 -36.13 5.69
C TYR A 398 12.11 -35.47 5.96
N PHE A 399 11.13 -35.63 5.08
CA PHE A 399 9.79 -35.03 5.14
C PHE A 399 8.71 -36.01 5.60
N SER A 400 9.07 -37.21 6.06
CA SER A 400 8.12 -38.12 6.70
C SER A 400 7.47 -37.48 7.94
N ASN A 401 6.33 -38.00 8.38
CA ASN A 401 5.69 -37.52 9.62
C ASN A 401 6.52 -37.75 10.88
N ALA A 402 7.35 -38.78 10.86
CA ALA A 402 8.25 -39.10 11.99
C ALA A 402 9.40 -38.10 12.09
N ASP A 403 9.97 -37.73 10.93
CA ASP A 403 11.21 -36.96 10.84
C ASP A 403 10.97 -35.44 10.72
N PHE A 404 9.76 -35.02 10.32
CA PHE A 404 9.40 -33.61 10.20
C PHE A 404 8.05 -33.33 10.88
N LYS A 405 8.07 -33.06 12.17
CA LYS A 405 6.87 -32.84 12.99
C LYS A 405 6.25 -31.47 12.74
N PHE A 406 4.94 -31.37 12.93
CA PHE A 406 4.24 -30.09 12.95
C PHE A 406 4.84 -29.13 13.99
N GLY A 407 4.90 -27.83 13.63
CA GLY A 407 5.48 -26.80 14.50
C GLY A 407 7.01 -26.88 14.59
N THR A 408 7.66 -27.50 13.58
CA THR A 408 9.13 -27.55 13.50
C THR A 408 9.66 -27.05 12.17
N GLY A 409 10.83 -26.45 12.21
CA GLY A 409 11.61 -26.04 11.04
C GLY A 409 12.95 -26.77 11.01
N LYS A 410 13.50 -26.95 9.83
CA LYS A 410 14.84 -27.51 9.64
C LYS A 410 15.52 -26.97 8.40
N LYS A 411 16.84 -27.02 8.45
CA LYS A 411 17.70 -26.63 7.34
C LYS A 411 18.13 -27.89 6.58
N ILE A 412 18.07 -27.82 5.25
CA ILE A 412 18.61 -28.84 4.35
C ILE A 412 19.56 -28.14 3.38
N ILE A 413 20.68 -28.78 3.09
CA ILE A 413 21.60 -28.35 2.03
C ILE A 413 21.37 -29.25 0.84
N LYS A 414 21.02 -28.66 -0.30
CA LYS A 414 20.86 -29.37 -1.57
C LYS A 414 21.56 -28.59 -2.68
N ASP A 415 22.40 -29.28 -3.43
CA ASP A 415 23.19 -28.72 -4.54
C ASP A 415 23.98 -27.45 -4.14
N GLY A 416 24.50 -27.44 -2.91
CA GLY A 416 25.24 -26.31 -2.33
C GLY A 416 24.38 -25.16 -1.80
N ASN A 417 23.07 -25.23 -1.97
CA ASN A 417 22.14 -24.19 -1.48
C ASN A 417 21.53 -24.57 -0.13
N GLU A 418 21.48 -23.61 0.75
CA GLU A 418 20.82 -23.75 2.06
C GLU A 418 19.33 -23.44 1.92
N ILE A 419 18.46 -24.36 2.29
CA ILE A 419 17.01 -24.23 2.23
C ILE A 419 16.43 -24.48 3.63
N TRP A 420 15.66 -23.53 4.12
CA TRP A 420 14.90 -23.67 5.35
C TRP A 420 13.48 -24.12 5.06
N PHE A 421 13.09 -25.20 5.71
CA PHE A 421 11.72 -25.72 5.68
C PHE A 421 11.04 -25.50 7.02
N GLN A 422 9.80 -25.04 6.97
CA GLN A 422 8.95 -24.84 8.14
C GLN A 422 7.64 -25.60 7.96
N ARG A 423 7.30 -26.48 8.88
CA ARG A 423 6.05 -27.20 8.85
C ARG A 423 5.04 -26.54 9.78
N ILE A 424 4.13 -25.76 9.19
CA ILE A 424 3.12 -24.96 9.88
C ILE A 424 1.68 -25.47 9.67
N SER A 425 1.51 -26.57 8.92
CA SER A 425 0.22 -27.25 8.71
C SER A 425 0.39 -28.75 8.53
#